data_620e9a76f44330bd6e6cf23a9fd0cb84
#
_entry.id   620e9a76f44330bd6e6cf23a9fd0cb84
#
_cell.length_a   1.000
_cell.length_b   1.000
_cell.length_c   1.000
_cell.angle_alpha   90.00
_cell.angle_beta   90.00
_cell.angle_gamma   90.00
#
_symmetry.space_group_name_H-M   'P 1'
#
loop_
_entity.id
_entity.type
_entity.pdbx_description
1 polymer ?
#
loop_
_entity_poly.entity_id
_entity_poly.type
_entity_poly.pdbx_seq_one_letter_code
_entity_poly.pdbx_strand_id
1 'polypeptide(L)'
;TVEQLRELQQRHDAITDVRGLGLAMGVELNSPDTAERVLYDCLENGLSFKVSGGTVLTLTPPLTITHEQMAEALAILDAAIGRL
;
A
#
# COMPACT_ATOMS: atom_id res chain seq x y z
N THR A 1 -0.40 9.95 -6.34
CA THR A 1 -0.48 9.16 -5.13
C THR A 1 -1.75 8.34 -5.06
N VAL A 2 -2.94 8.90 -4.78
CA VAL A 2 -4.17 8.10 -4.87
C VAL A 2 -4.39 7.57 -6.28
N GLU A 3 -4.09 8.37 -7.29
CA GLU A 3 -4.16 7.96 -8.68
C GLU A 3 -3.21 6.79 -8.99
N GLN A 4 -2.00 6.85 -8.46
CA GLN A 4 -1.02 5.77 -8.60
C GLN A 4 -1.48 4.49 -7.91
N LEU A 5 -2.11 4.61 -6.72
CA LEU A 5 -2.69 3.47 -6.03
C LEU A 5 -3.87 2.87 -6.80
N ARG A 6 -4.67 3.70 -7.47
CA ARG A 6 -5.76 3.22 -8.31
C ARG A 6 -5.25 2.46 -9.53
N GLU A 7 -4.11 2.87 -10.07
CA GLU A 7 -3.45 2.10 -11.13
C GLU A 7 -3.02 0.73 -10.63
N LEU A 8 -2.50 0.65 -9.40
CA LEU A 8 -2.17 -0.63 -8.77
C LEU A 8 -3.43 -1.48 -8.59
N GLN A 9 -4.54 -0.88 -8.21
CA GLN A 9 -5.81 -1.57 -8.05
C GLN A 9 -6.25 -2.24 -9.34
N GLN A 10 -6.05 -1.57 -10.47
CA GLN A 10 -6.39 -2.13 -11.79
C GLN A 10 -5.51 -3.32 -12.17
N ARG A 11 -4.27 -3.34 -11.68
CA ARG A 11 -3.32 -4.41 -11.97
C ARG A 11 -3.39 -5.60 -11.02
N HIS A 12 -3.96 -5.40 -9.83
CA HIS A 12 -3.98 -6.42 -8.78
C HIS A 12 -5.39 -6.62 -8.24
N ASP A 13 -5.95 -7.79 -8.47
CA ASP A 13 -7.28 -8.16 -7.96
C ASP A 13 -7.32 -8.22 -6.42
N ALA A 14 -6.17 -8.38 -5.77
CA ALA A 14 -6.08 -8.42 -4.31
C ALA A 14 -6.48 -7.08 -3.67
N ILE A 15 -6.33 -5.96 -4.40
CA ILE A 15 -6.74 -4.64 -3.92
C ILE A 15 -8.22 -4.45 -4.25
N THR A 16 -9.06 -4.35 -3.20
CA THR A 16 -10.51 -4.20 -3.38
C THR A 16 -10.95 -2.74 -3.39
N ASP A 17 -10.19 -1.85 -2.74
CA ASP A 17 -10.52 -0.43 -2.70
C ASP A 17 -9.28 0.42 -2.38
N VAL A 18 -9.30 1.67 -2.83
CA VAL A 18 -8.26 2.66 -2.55
C VAL A 18 -8.94 3.94 -2.10
N ARG A 19 -8.52 4.50 -0.96
CA ARG A 19 -9.12 5.69 -0.37
C ARG A 19 -8.09 6.75 -0.05
N GLY A 20 -8.47 8.01 -0.23
CA GLY A 20 -7.75 9.15 0.32
C GLY A 20 -8.33 9.48 1.70
N LEU A 21 -7.49 9.53 2.72
CA LEU A 21 -7.89 9.79 4.10
C LEU A 21 -7.13 11.03 4.63
N GLY A 22 -7.38 12.19 4.01
CA GLY A 22 -6.62 13.40 4.32
C GLY A 22 -5.16 13.25 3.90
N LEU A 23 -4.23 13.27 4.86
CA LEU A 23 -2.80 13.07 4.62
C LEU A 23 -2.40 11.59 4.55
N ALA A 24 -3.34 10.69 4.80
CA ALA A 24 -3.12 9.26 4.75
C ALA A 24 -3.77 8.65 3.50
N MET A 25 -3.32 7.47 3.11
CA MET A 25 -3.91 6.70 2.02
C MET A 25 -4.25 5.30 2.52
N GLY A 26 -5.45 4.84 2.19
CA GLY A 26 -5.90 3.50 2.57
C GLY A 26 -5.97 2.59 1.35
N VAL A 27 -5.39 1.41 1.47
CA VAL A 27 -5.47 0.36 0.43
C VAL A 27 -6.12 -0.85 1.07
N GLU A 28 -7.34 -1.17 0.67
CA GLU A 28 -8.06 -2.33 1.19
C GLU A 28 -7.73 -3.56 0.36
N LEU A 29 -7.35 -4.64 1.05
CA LEU A 29 -7.04 -5.92 0.42
C LEU A 29 -8.18 -6.91 0.65
N ASN A 30 -8.16 -8.00 -0.11
CA ASN A 30 -9.28 -8.95 -0.13
C ASN A 30 -9.35 -9.88 1.08
N SER A 31 -8.30 -9.97 1.89
CA SER A 31 -8.32 -10.79 3.10
C SER A 31 -7.25 -10.34 4.10
N PRO A 32 -7.42 -10.67 5.41
CA PRO A 32 -6.40 -10.37 6.41
C PRO A 32 -5.06 -11.06 6.15
N ASP A 33 -5.09 -12.29 5.64
CA ASP A 33 -3.88 -13.04 5.32
C ASP A 33 -3.07 -12.33 4.22
N THR A 34 -3.75 -11.84 3.20
CA THR A 34 -3.14 -11.08 2.12
C THR A 34 -2.50 -9.80 2.66
N ALA A 35 -3.23 -9.05 3.51
CA ALA A 35 -2.72 -7.83 4.11
C ALA A 35 -1.47 -8.10 4.96
N GLU A 36 -1.46 -9.16 5.74
CA GLU A 36 -0.32 -9.53 6.58
C GLU A 36 0.90 -9.88 5.73
N ARG A 37 0.72 -10.65 4.67
CA ARG A 37 1.81 -11.00 3.76
C ARG A 37 2.43 -9.76 3.10
N VAL A 38 1.60 -8.84 2.65
CA VAL A 38 2.06 -7.60 2.05
C VAL A 38 2.81 -6.76 3.09
N LEU A 39 2.29 -6.68 4.32
CA LEU A 39 2.94 -5.95 5.40
C LEU A 39 4.36 -6.46 5.66
N TYR A 40 4.53 -7.76 5.85
CA TYR A 40 5.84 -8.34 6.14
C TYR A 40 6.81 -8.21 4.97
N ASP A 41 6.33 -8.43 3.75
CA ASP A 41 7.15 -8.28 2.56
C ASP A 41 7.64 -6.83 2.39
N CYS A 42 6.76 -5.86 2.62
CA CYS A 42 7.14 -4.45 2.57
C CYS A 42 8.14 -4.09 3.67
N LEU A 43 7.96 -4.62 4.89
CA LEU A 43 8.90 -4.37 5.98
C LEU A 43 10.31 -4.87 5.64
N GLU A 44 10.43 -6.03 5.02
CA GLU A 44 11.71 -6.56 4.58
C GLU A 44 12.38 -5.65 3.54
N ASN A 45 11.60 -4.92 2.78
CA ASN A 45 12.09 -4.02 1.75
C ASN A 45 12.15 -2.55 2.19
N GLY A 46 11.98 -2.28 3.49
CA GLY A 46 12.15 -0.96 4.05
C GLY A 46 10.90 -0.06 4.07
N LEU A 47 9.74 -0.60 3.74
CA LEU A 47 8.49 0.14 3.78
C LEU A 47 7.63 -0.33 4.95
N SER A 48 7.23 0.60 5.84
CA SER A 48 6.33 0.29 6.94
C SER A 48 5.02 1.07 6.83
N PHE A 49 3.92 0.44 7.29
CA PHE A 49 2.61 1.06 7.37
C PHE A 49 1.77 0.34 8.41
N LYS A 50 0.58 0.87 8.70
CA LYS A 50 -0.35 0.24 9.64
C LYS A 50 -1.39 -0.56 8.90
N VAL A 51 -1.86 -1.64 9.52
CA VAL A 51 -3.00 -2.41 9.02
C VAL A 51 -4.20 -2.12 9.93
N SER A 52 -5.24 -1.54 9.36
CA SER A 52 -6.47 -1.19 10.07
C SER A 52 -7.57 -2.19 9.71
N GLY A 53 -8.33 -2.64 10.70
CA GLY A 53 -9.42 -3.60 10.46
C GLY A 53 -8.97 -4.94 9.90
N GLY A 54 -7.68 -5.24 9.91
CA GLY A 54 -7.11 -6.49 9.42
C GLY A 54 -6.91 -6.56 7.91
N THR A 55 -7.51 -5.66 7.13
CA THR A 55 -7.45 -5.71 5.66
C THR A 55 -7.03 -4.41 5.00
N VAL A 56 -7.02 -3.29 5.71
CA VAL A 56 -6.71 -1.98 5.15
C VAL A 56 -5.29 -1.56 5.50
N LEU A 57 -4.46 -1.38 4.49
CA LEU A 57 -3.11 -0.84 4.65
C LEU A 57 -3.20 0.68 4.69
N THR A 58 -2.78 1.28 5.79
CA THR A 58 -2.81 2.74 5.96
C THR A 58 -1.41 3.31 5.81
N LEU A 59 -1.21 4.08 4.77
CA LEU A 59 0.05 4.75 4.48
C LEU A 59 -0.05 6.21 4.89
N THR A 60 0.87 6.65 5.75
CA THR A 60 0.93 8.03 6.23
C THR A 60 2.29 8.62 5.87
N PRO A 61 2.50 9.03 4.61
CA PRO A 61 3.78 9.58 4.21
C PRO A 61 4.04 10.91 4.92
N PRO A 62 5.29 11.22 5.30
CA PRO A 62 5.60 12.52 5.87
C PRO A 62 5.41 13.63 4.84
N LEU A 63 5.10 14.85 5.31
CA LEU A 63 4.89 15.99 4.42
C LEU A 63 6.13 16.35 3.60
N THR A 64 7.29 15.92 4.06
CA THR A 64 8.57 16.18 3.40
C THR A 64 8.98 15.11 2.39
N ILE A 65 8.13 14.10 2.17
CA ILE A 65 8.46 13.03 1.23
C ILE A 65 8.59 13.57 -0.19
N THR A 66 9.63 13.15 -0.90
CA THR A 66 9.85 13.54 -2.30
C THR A 66 9.06 12.62 -3.25
N HIS A 67 8.90 13.06 -4.50
CA HIS A 67 8.29 12.22 -5.54
C HIS A 67 9.06 10.92 -5.74
N GLU A 68 10.39 10.98 -5.67
CA GLU A 68 11.23 9.78 -5.81
C GLU A 68 11.00 8.79 -4.66
N GLN A 69 10.93 9.30 -3.43
CA GLN A 69 10.67 8.46 -2.26
C GLN A 69 9.27 7.83 -2.32
N MET A 70 8.29 8.59 -2.77
CA MET A 70 6.94 8.08 -2.94
C MET A 70 6.90 6.99 -4.04
N ALA A 71 7.60 7.22 -5.14
CA ALA A 71 7.68 6.24 -6.22
C ALA A 71 8.34 4.94 -5.76
N GLU A 72 9.40 5.03 -4.96
CA GLU A 72 10.03 3.84 -4.36
C GLU A 72 9.07 3.08 -3.45
N ALA A 73 8.33 3.79 -2.59
CA ALA A 73 7.36 3.17 -1.69
C ALA A 73 6.28 2.43 -2.46
N LEU A 74 5.75 3.05 -3.51
CA LEU A 74 4.72 2.45 -4.35
C LEU A 74 5.27 1.27 -5.14
N ALA A 75 6.53 1.32 -5.58
CA ALA A 75 7.17 0.21 -6.27
C ALA A 75 7.35 -1.00 -5.33
N ILE A 76 7.72 -0.76 -4.06
CA ILE A 76 7.83 -1.81 -3.05
C ILE A 76 6.47 -2.45 -2.82
N LEU A 77 5.43 -1.65 -2.69
CA LEU A 77 4.05 -2.13 -2.48
C LEU A 77 3.57 -2.94 -3.69
N ASP A 78 3.81 -2.44 -4.90
CA ASP A 78 3.44 -3.13 -6.14
C ASP A 78 4.10 -4.51 -6.22
N ALA A 79 5.41 -4.57 -5.97
CA ALA A 79 6.15 -5.82 -5.97
C ALA A 79 5.65 -6.80 -4.89
N ALA A 80 5.35 -6.30 -3.71
CA ALA A 80 4.84 -7.13 -2.61
C ALA A 80 3.48 -7.75 -2.97
N ILE A 81 2.58 -6.97 -3.54
CA ILE A 81 1.27 -7.46 -3.97
C ILE A 81 1.42 -8.45 -5.14
N GLY A 82 2.35 -8.17 -6.05
CA GLY A 82 2.62 -9.05 -7.18
C GLY A 82 3.20 -10.41 -6.80
N ARG A 83 3.77 -10.53 -5.58
CA ARG A 83 4.30 -11.79 -5.09
C ARG A 83 3.28 -12.66 -4.33
N LEU A 84 2.04 -12.22 -4.21
CA LEU A 84 0.99 -12.97 -3.52
C LEU A 84 0.60 -14.30 -4.20
#